data_1f8f2662baf1483819b2c964445ec433
#
_entry.id   1f8f2662baf1483819b2c964445ec433
#
_cell.length_a   1.000
_cell.length_b   1.000
_cell.length_c   1.000
_cell.angle_alpha   90.00
_cell.angle_beta   90.00
_cell.angle_gamma   90.00
#
_symmetry.space_group_name_H-M   'P 1'
#
loop_
_entity.id
_entity.type
_entity.pdbx_description
1 polymer ?
#
loop_
_entity_poly.entity_id
_entity_poly.type
_entity_poly.pdbx_seq_one_letter_code
_entity_poly.pdbx_strand_id
1 'polypeptide(L)'
;PYTTLFRSKKKYLTDDPTMDMTPPHMFGVRVNVPIYSSGSRLADVRSAKYDYEKAQNQLEDTRQQLGINEKQLRFNLVNAFENHQIQSDNIEVMQRVFKSNSEKFKYGTISSQQLTQSSIDLITAQNTYISALTDMVSAYVDLKVLLNK
;
A
#
# COMPACT_ATOMS: atom_id res chain seq x y z
N PRO A 1 -14.43 -29.68 -21.20
CA PRO A 1 -14.58 -30.64 -22.31
C PRO A 1 -13.31 -30.62 -23.15
N TYR A 2 -12.54 -31.72 -23.08
CA TYR A 2 -11.33 -31.87 -23.90
C TYR A 2 -11.71 -32.62 -25.16
N THR A 3 -11.59 -31.97 -26.32
CA THR A 3 -11.76 -32.62 -27.62
C THR A 3 -10.40 -33.16 -28.07
N THR A 4 -10.21 -34.45 -28.00
CA THR A 4 -8.98 -35.11 -28.49
C THR A 4 -9.23 -35.70 -29.86
N LEU A 5 -8.58 -35.15 -30.89
CA LEU A 5 -8.58 -35.67 -32.23
C LEU A 5 -7.46 -36.73 -32.36
N PHE A 6 -7.83 -37.99 -32.50
CA PHE A 6 -6.89 -39.05 -32.81
C PHE A 6 -6.83 -39.34 -34.30
N ARG A 7 -5.62 -39.14 -34.88
CA ARG A 7 -5.31 -39.55 -36.25
C ARG A 7 -4.38 -40.77 -36.15
N SER A 8 -4.89 -41.97 -36.43
CA SER A 8 -4.07 -43.17 -36.53
C SER A 8 -3.68 -43.43 -37.97
N LYS A 9 -2.38 -43.51 -38.26
CA LYS A 9 -1.85 -43.90 -39.57
C LYS A 9 -1.16 -45.24 -39.39
N LYS A 10 -1.82 -46.31 -39.87
CA LYS A 10 -1.21 -47.64 -39.88
C LYS A 10 -0.25 -47.76 -41.05
N LYS A 11 0.99 -48.18 -40.78
CA LYS A 11 2.00 -48.50 -41.78
C LYS A 11 2.16 -50.03 -41.78
N TYR A 12 1.76 -50.65 -42.89
CA TYR A 12 1.90 -52.10 -43.08
C TYR A 12 3.34 -52.39 -43.53
N LEU A 13 4.00 -53.37 -42.86
CA LEU A 13 5.38 -53.81 -43.18
C LEU A 13 5.41 -55.11 -43.94
N THR A 14 4.24 -55.74 -44.27
CA THR A 14 4.16 -57.02 -44.97
C THR A 14 3.01 -56.97 -46.01
N ASP A 15 3.27 -57.53 -47.19
CA ASP A 15 2.41 -57.60 -48.39
C ASP A 15 1.32 -58.67 -48.31
N ASP A 16 0.74 -58.92 -47.13
CA ASP A 16 -0.28 -59.94 -46.93
C ASP A 16 -1.68 -59.28 -46.97
N PRO A 17 -2.56 -59.64 -47.93
CA PRO A 17 -3.88 -59.01 -48.08
C PRO A 17 -4.86 -59.60 -47.06
N THR A 18 -4.65 -59.40 -45.77
CA THR A 18 -5.69 -59.63 -44.77
C THR A 18 -6.65 -58.45 -44.83
N MET A 19 -7.92 -58.71 -45.12
CA MET A 19 -9.01 -57.72 -45.13
C MET A 19 -9.08 -57.00 -43.75
N ASP A 20 -8.44 -55.84 -43.63
CA ASP A 20 -8.56 -54.98 -42.48
C ASP A 20 -9.80 -54.12 -42.63
N MET A 21 -10.89 -54.52 -42.02
CA MET A 21 -12.19 -53.82 -42.04
C MET A 21 -12.18 -52.51 -41.26
N THR A 22 -11.03 -52.07 -40.74
CA THR A 22 -10.95 -50.79 -40.04
C THR A 22 -10.74 -49.63 -41.01
N PRO A 23 -11.59 -48.63 -41.04
CA PRO A 23 -11.44 -47.47 -41.94
C PRO A 23 -10.11 -46.76 -41.66
N PRO A 24 -9.41 -46.25 -42.69
CA PRO A 24 -8.08 -45.64 -42.57
C PRO A 24 -8.10 -44.31 -41.78
N HIS A 25 -9.27 -43.79 -41.49
CA HIS A 25 -9.46 -42.58 -40.68
C HIS A 25 -10.66 -42.74 -39.74
N MET A 26 -10.42 -42.56 -38.42
CA MET A 26 -11.45 -42.60 -37.41
C MET A 26 -11.48 -41.24 -36.71
N PHE A 27 -12.62 -40.57 -36.74
CA PHE A 27 -12.87 -39.37 -35.98
C PHE A 27 -13.81 -39.70 -34.81
N GLY A 28 -13.39 -39.41 -33.61
CA GLY A 28 -14.21 -39.68 -32.40
C GLY A 28 -14.27 -38.44 -31.50
N VAL A 29 -15.46 -38.08 -31.06
CA VAL A 29 -15.67 -37.09 -29.99
C VAL A 29 -16.02 -37.85 -28.74
N ARG A 30 -15.19 -37.71 -27.70
CA ARG A 30 -15.46 -38.29 -26.37
C ARG A 30 -16.05 -37.23 -25.47
N VAL A 31 -17.32 -37.38 -25.13
CA VAL A 31 -18.00 -36.54 -24.12
C VAL A 31 -18.06 -37.34 -22.82
N ASN A 32 -17.38 -36.86 -21.79
CA ASN A 32 -17.41 -37.47 -20.47
C ASN A 32 -18.36 -36.66 -19.56
N VAL A 33 -19.56 -37.19 -19.31
CA VAL A 33 -20.55 -36.60 -18.42
C VAL A 33 -20.56 -37.44 -17.11
N PRO A 34 -19.96 -36.96 -16.02
CA PRO A 34 -20.03 -37.67 -14.75
C PRO A 34 -21.45 -37.55 -14.21
N ILE A 35 -22.21 -38.66 -14.22
CA ILE A 35 -23.61 -38.75 -13.76
C ILE A 35 -23.68 -38.80 -12.23
N TYR A 36 -22.65 -39.36 -11.60
CA TYR A 36 -22.58 -39.50 -10.13
C TYR A 36 -21.18 -39.08 -9.64
N SER A 37 -21.14 -38.07 -8.76
CA SER A 37 -19.89 -37.50 -8.21
C SER A 37 -19.84 -37.62 -6.68
N SER A 38 -20.58 -38.56 -6.08
CA SER A 38 -20.51 -38.89 -4.63
C SER A 38 -20.50 -37.65 -3.70
N GLY A 39 -21.26 -36.59 -4.02
CA GLY A 39 -21.32 -35.38 -3.21
C GLY A 39 -20.17 -34.38 -3.39
N SER A 40 -19.10 -34.72 -4.13
CA SER A 40 -17.95 -33.84 -4.33
C SER A 40 -18.35 -32.49 -4.96
N ARG A 41 -19.21 -32.47 -5.95
CA ARG A 41 -19.72 -31.24 -6.57
C ARG A 41 -20.43 -30.31 -5.58
N LEU A 42 -21.16 -30.89 -4.64
CA LEU A 42 -21.88 -30.12 -3.62
C LEU A 42 -20.90 -29.55 -2.59
N ALA A 43 -19.83 -30.30 -2.29
CA ALA A 43 -18.74 -29.82 -1.46
C ALA A 43 -17.96 -28.69 -2.18
N ASP A 44 -17.67 -28.84 -3.47
CA ASP A 44 -16.99 -27.81 -4.27
C ASP A 44 -17.80 -26.52 -4.35
N VAL A 45 -19.12 -26.60 -4.55
CA VAL A 45 -20.02 -25.43 -4.55
C VAL A 45 -20.04 -24.75 -3.18
N ARG A 46 -20.07 -25.52 -2.09
CA ARG A 46 -20.00 -24.96 -0.74
C ARG A 46 -18.66 -24.29 -0.46
N SER A 47 -17.57 -24.93 -0.85
CA SER A 47 -16.22 -24.36 -0.73
C SER A 47 -16.13 -23.03 -1.48
N ALA A 48 -16.56 -23.00 -2.76
CA ALA A 48 -16.57 -21.79 -3.56
C ALA A 48 -17.44 -20.67 -2.95
N LYS A 49 -18.55 -21.05 -2.31
CA LYS A 49 -19.40 -20.08 -1.60
C LYS A 49 -18.68 -19.48 -0.37
N TYR A 50 -18.01 -20.32 0.42
CA TYR A 50 -17.22 -19.83 1.56
C TYR A 50 -16.04 -18.99 1.12
N ASP A 51 -15.38 -19.34 0.02
CA ASP A 51 -14.28 -18.55 -0.55
C ASP A 51 -14.78 -17.17 -1.01
N TYR A 52 -15.98 -17.10 -1.59
CA TYR A 52 -16.63 -15.84 -1.95
C TYR A 52 -16.94 -14.99 -0.72
N GLU A 53 -17.57 -15.58 0.31
CA GLU A 53 -17.90 -14.89 1.56
C GLU A 53 -16.62 -14.38 2.26
N LYS A 54 -15.55 -15.20 2.26
CA LYS A 54 -14.25 -14.81 2.78
C LYS A 54 -13.64 -13.63 2.01
N ALA A 55 -13.70 -13.66 0.69
CA ALA A 55 -13.22 -12.56 -0.15
C ALA A 55 -14.02 -11.27 0.07
N GLN A 56 -15.33 -11.40 0.27
CA GLN A 56 -16.21 -10.26 0.59
C GLN A 56 -15.86 -9.64 1.94
N ASN A 57 -15.66 -10.46 2.97
CA ASN A 57 -15.25 -9.99 4.29
C ASN A 57 -13.87 -9.32 4.23
N GLN A 58 -12.94 -9.89 3.48
CA GLN A 58 -11.60 -9.33 3.30
C GLN A 58 -11.61 -7.97 2.56
N LEU A 59 -12.53 -7.79 1.61
CA LEU A 59 -12.75 -6.51 0.96
C LEU A 59 -13.27 -5.47 1.95
N GLU A 60 -14.23 -5.85 2.81
CA GLU A 60 -14.77 -4.95 3.82
C GLU A 60 -13.73 -4.56 4.88
N ASP A 61 -12.95 -5.52 5.37
CA ASP A 61 -11.82 -5.27 6.27
C ASP A 61 -10.82 -4.30 5.65
N THR A 62 -10.48 -4.49 4.37
CA THR A 62 -9.55 -3.59 3.66
C THR A 62 -10.11 -2.18 3.55
N ARG A 63 -11.41 -2.02 3.28
CA ARG A 63 -12.07 -0.71 3.24
C ARG A 63 -12.04 -0.01 4.59
N GLN A 64 -12.31 -0.75 5.66
CA GLN A 64 -12.28 -0.21 7.02
C GLN A 64 -10.87 0.22 7.41
N GLN A 65 -9.85 -0.61 7.12
CA GLN A 65 -8.44 -0.28 7.38
C GLN A 65 -8.00 0.97 6.60
N LEU A 66 -8.40 1.09 5.33
CA LEU A 66 -8.12 2.29 4.53
C LEU A 66 -8.77 3.54 5.15
N GLY A 67 -10.03 3.43 5.58
CA GLY A 67 -10.73 4.53 6.23
C GLY A 67 -10.12 4.95 7.56
N ILE A 68 -9.62 4.00 8.36
CA ILE A 68 -8.90 4.28 9.60
C ILE A 68 -7.56 4.96 9.29
N ASN A 69 -6.81 4.44 8.32
CA ASN A 69 -5.52 4.99 7.92
C ASN A 69 -5.66 6.42 7.37
N GLU A 70 -6.67 6.68 6.55
CA GLU A 70 -6.97 8.04 6.08
C GLU A 70 -7.22 9.02 7.24
N LYS A 71 -8.07 8.63 8.20
CA LYS A 71 -8.34 9.46 9.38
C LYS A 71 -7.08 9.73 10.20
N GLN A 72 -6.23 8.72 10.36
CA GLN A 72 -4.96 8.85 11.09
C GLN A 72 -4.02 9.82 10.38
N LEU A 73 -3.86 9.71 9.06
CA LEU A 73 -2.99 10.60 8.28
C LEU A 73 -3.52 12.05 8.28
N ARG A 74 -4.84 12.25 8.20
CA ARG A 74 -5.44 13.58 8.35
C ARG A 74 -5.16 14.19 9.73
N PHE A 75 -5.32 13.39 10.78
CA PHE A 75 -5.03 13.83 12.15
C PHE A 75 -3.54 14.18 12.33
N ASN A 76 -2.63 13.35 11.80
CA ASN A 76 -1.20 13.62 11.82
C ASN A 76 -0.84 14.92 11.09
N LEU A 77 -1.46 15.18 9.95
CA LEU A 77 -1.25 16.42 9.20
C LEU A 77 -1.72 17.65 9.98
N VAL A 78 -2.89 17.59 10.60
CA VAL A 78 -3.41 18.71 11.42
C VAL A 78 -2.47 18.99 12.58
N ASN A 79 -2.05 17.97 13.31
CA ASN A 79 -1.11 18.11 14.43
C ASN A 79 0.25 18.67 13.99
N ALA A 80 0.78 18.19 12.86
CA ALA A 80 2.04 18.67 12.32
C ALA A 80 1.94 20.15 11.88
N PHE A 81 0.81 20.55 11.30
CA PHE A 81 0.53 21.95 10.94
C PHE A 81 0.46 22.85 12.18
N GLU A 82 -0.29 22.44 13.21
CA GLU A 82 -0.39 23.18 14.46
C GLU A 82 0.99 23.31 15.15
N ASN A 83 1.76 22.22 15.20
CA ASN A 83 3.11 22.25 15.74
C ASN A 83 4.01 23.22 14.95
N HIS A 84 3.98 23.17 13.62
CA HIS A 84 4.72 24.10 12.79
C HIS A 84 4.35 25.57 13.09
N GLN A 85 3.08 25.88 13.28
CA GLN A 85 2.62 27.22 13.64
C GLN A 85 3.16 27.68 14.99
N ILE A 86 3.09 26.82 16.01
CA ILE A 86 3.66 27.06 17.33
C ILE A 86 5.17 27.34 17.24
N GLN A 87 5.91 26.55 16.46
CA GLN A 87 7.34 26.77 16.32
C GLN A 87 7.68 28.04 15.53
N SER A 88 6.82 28.44 14.59
CA SER A 88 6.95 29.73 13.89
C SER A 88 6.81 30.91 14.85
N ASP A 89 5.82 30.87 15.72
CA ASP A 89 5.63 31.90 16.75
C ASP A 89 6.80 31.92 17.76
N ASN A 90 7.30 30.73 18.12
CA ASN A 90 8.44 30.60 19.01
C ASN A 90 9.72 31.22 18.43
N ILE A 91 10.01 31.01 17.14
CA ILE A 91 11.15 31.65 16.47
C ILE A 91 11.03 33.18 16.56
N GLU A 92 9.87 33.74 16.29
CA GLU A 92 9.66 35.20 16.34
C GLU A 92 9.95 35.75 17.73
N VAL A 93 9.50 35.03 18.78
CA VAL A 93 9.81 35.40 20.17
C VAL A 93 11.30 35.35 20.42
N MET A 94 11.98 34.27 20.05
CA MET A 94 13.41 34.10 20.27
C MET A 94 14.26 35.12 19.51
N GLN A 95 13.83 35.50 18.31
CA GLN A 95 14.49 36.59 17.56
C GLN A 95 14.37 37.94 18.29
N ARG A 96 13.19 38.24 18.84
CA ARG A 96 12.97 39.45 19.64
C ARG A 96 13.81 39.46 20.92
N VAL A 97 13.89 38.33 21.61
CA VAL A 97 14.72 38.12 22.81
C VAL A 97 16.19 38.35 22.49
N PHE A 98 16.70 37.68 21.44
CA PHE A 98 18.09 37.83 21.04
C PHE A 98 18.43 39.26 20.64
N LYS A 99 17.57 39.94 19.89
CA LYS A 99 17.75 41.35 19.51
C LYS A 99 17.82 42.24 20.74
N SER A 100 16.88 42.10 21.69
CA SER A 100 16.86 42.85 22.94
C SER A 100 18.14 42.60 23.77
N ASN A 101 18.57 41.34 23.88
CA ASN A 101 19.78 41.01 24.61
C ASN A 101 21.04 41.53 23.88
N SER A 102 21.06 41.53 22.56
CA SER A 102 22.16 42.16 21.79
C SER A 102 22.27 43.65 22.04
N GLU A 103 21.15 44.35 22.12
CA GLU A 103 21.12 45.79 22.46
C GLU A 103 21.59 46.03 23.92
N LYS A 104 21.08 45.30 24.86
CA LYS A 104 21.50 45.37 26.30
C LYS A 104 23.00 45.08 26.46
N PHE A 105 23.55 44.15 25.69
CA PHE A 105 24.98 43.86 25.73
C PHE A 105 25.81 45.04 25.23
N LYS A 106 25.38 45.76 24.16
CA LYS A 106 26.04 46.98 23.70
C LYS A 106 26.12 48.06 24.74
N TYR A 107 25.11 48.15 25.60
CA TYR A 107 25.07 49.09 26.73
C TYR A 107 25.74 48.56 28.00
N GLY A 108 26.34 47.36 27.95
CA GLY A 108 27.03 46.77 29.09
C GLY A 108 26.12 46.29 30.22
N THR A 109 24.80 46.12 29.98
CA THR A 109 23.82 45.75 30.98
C THR A 109 23.64 44.24 31.16
N ILE A 110 24.16 43.43 30.26
CA ILE A 110 24.19 41.95 30.39
C ILE A 110 25.58 41.40 30.08
N SER A 111 25.87 40.17 30.57
CA SER A 111 27.13 39.52 30.31
C SER A 111 27.18 38.85 28.93
N SER A 112 28.41 38.63 28.43
CA SER A 112 28.62 37.84 27.19
C SER A 112 28.03 36.43 27.28
N GLN A 113 28.02 35.81 28.47
CA GLN A 113 27.42 34.51 28.67
C GLN A 113 25.90 34.53 28.41
N GLN A 114 25.20 35.58 28.89
CA GLN A 114 23.76 35.73 28.66
C GLN A 114 23.45 36.00 27.17
N LEU A 115 24.28 36.77 26.46
CA LEU A 115 24.12 36.96 25.02
C LEU A 115 24.35 35.62 24.24
N THR A 116 25.41 34.88 24.62
CA THR A 116 25.69 33.58 23.99
C THR A 116 24.55 32.60 24.24
N GLN A 117 23.98 32.54 25.45
CA GLN A 117 22.85 31.71 25.76
C GLN A 117 21.65 32.04 24.87
N SER A 118 21.31 33.33 24.74
CA SER A 118 20.17 33.73 23.88
C SER A 118 20.40 33.43 22.38
N SER A 119 21.68 33.41 21.94
CA SER A 119 22.04 32.97 20.59
C SER A 119 21.82 31.47 20.40
N ILE A 120 22.21 30.65 21.38
CA ILE A 120 21.99 29.20 21.37
C ILE A 120 20.50 28.89 21.38
N ASP A 121 19.71 29.61 22.20
CA ASP A 121 18.26 29.44 22.30
C ASP A 121 17.58 29.75 20.95
N LEU A 122 18.02 30.82 20.26
CA LEU A 122 17.54 31.16 18.93
C LEU A 122 17.87 30.06 17.89
N ILE A 123 19.13 29.56 17.89
CA ILE A 123 19.54 28.47 16.97
C ILE A 123 18.74 27.22 17.25
N THR A 124 18.49 26.90 18.52
CA THR A 124 17.67 25.77 18.91
C THR A 124 16.24 25.92 18.39
N ALA A 125 15.63 27.08 18.55
CA ALA A 125 14.30 27.37 18.04
C ALA A 125 14.25 27.26 16.50
N GLN A 126 15.28 27.73 15.79
CA GLN A 126 15.37 27.57 14.34
C GLN A 126 15.44 26.11 13.91
N ASN A 127 16.24 25.30 14.59
CA ASN A 127 16.33 23.86 14.29
C ASN A 127 15.00 23.14 14.55
N THR A 128 14.32 23.47 15.64
CA THR A 128 13.01 22.89 15.95
C THR A 128 11.95 23.28 14.94
N TYR A 129 11.98 24.53 14.45
CA TYR A 129 11.10 24.97 13.37
C TYR A 129 11.33 24.22 12.08
N ILE A 130 12.59 24.01 11.67
CA ILE A 130 12.94 23.26 10.47
C ILE A 130 12.45 21.81 10.58
N SER A 131 12.62 21.19 11.77
CA SER A 131 12.09 19.86 12.03
C SER A 131 10.56 19.81 11.90
N ALA A 132 9.85 20.74 12.52
CA ALA A 132 8.38 20.82 12.46
C ALA A 132 7.88 21.06 11.02
N LEU A 133 8.59 21.87 10.23
CA LEU A 133 8.30 22.07 8.80
C LEU A 133 8.47 20.77 8.01
N THR A 134 9.55 20.03 8.26
CA THR A 134 9.81 18.74 7.61
C THR A 134 8.74 17.73 7.96
N ASP A 135 8.33 17.64 9.23
CA ASP A 135 7.29 16.74 9.70
C ASP A 135 5.94 17.07 9.04
N MET A 136 5.60 18.36 8.90
CA MET A 136 4.39 18.83 8.22
C MET A 136 4.40 18.42 6.73
N VAL A 137 5.52 18.64 6.04
CA VAL A 137 5.65 18.26 4.62
C VAL A 137 5.56 16.74 4.45
N SER A 138 6.20 15.97 5.34
CA SER A 138 6.11 14.51 5.31
C SER A 138 4.67 14.03 5.50
N ALA A 139 3.97 14.54 6.52
CA ALA A 139 2.56 14.18 6.76
C ALA A 139 1.64 14.55 5.58
N TYR A 140 1.91 15.69 4.90
CA TYR A 140 1.19 16.08 3.68
C TYR A 140 1.43 15.10 2.53
N VAL A 141 2.70 14.69 2.32
CA VAL A 141 3.06 13.74 1.26
C VAL A 141 2.43 12.38 1.52
N ASP A 142 2.46 11.88 2.77
CA ASP A 142 1.86 10.60 3.15
C ASP A 142 0.35 10.58 2.88
N LEU A 143 -0.36 11.64 3.23
CA LEU A 143 -1.78 11.77 2.92
C LEU A 143 -2.02 11.82 1.41
N LYS A 144 -1.21 12.57 0.66
CA LYS A 144 -1.32 12.67 -0.79
C LYS A 144 -1.06 11.34 -1.49
N VAL A 145 -0.08 10.57 -1.03
CA VAL A 145 0.22 9.23 -1.57
C VAL A 145 -0.96 8.28 -1.36
N LEU A 146 -1.61 8.34 -0.19
CA LEU A 146 -2.80 7.51 0.08
C LEU A 146 -3.97 7.89 -0.85
N LEU A 147 -4.19 9.18 -1.10
CA LEU A 147 -5.32 9.66 -1.91
C LEU A 147 -5.12 9.48 -3.42
N ASN A 148 -3.87 9.35 -3.89
CA ASN A 148 -3.55 9.14 -5.32
C ASN A 148 -3.44 7.66 -5.71
N LYS A 149 -3.64 6.73 -4.80
CA LYS A 149 -3.77 5.28 -5.07
C LYS A 149 -5.21 4.88 -5.26
#